data_51bf3e2016ba361df1254effe27a0449
#
_entry.id   51bf3e2016ba361df1254effe27a0449
#
_cell.length_a   1.000
_cell.length_b   1.000
_cell.length_c   1.000
_cell.angle_alpha   90.00
_cell.angle_beta   90.00
_cell.angle_gamma   90.00
#
_symmetry.space_group_name_H-M   'P 1'
#
loop_
_entity.id
_entity.type
_entity.pdbx_description
1 polymer ?
#
loop_
_entity_poly.entity_id
_entity_poly.type
_entity_poly.pdbx_seq_one_letter_code
_entity_poly.pdbx_strand_id
1 'polypeptide(L)'
;MSDSCCQGSVDTSALQARQRRILASVLVINAATFLMMIAAATVSGSSSLLSGALDNLGDALTYALSFAVVGSANTVKAKVALFKGFLITGAAVAVAIQIGWRLFHMETPIFETMSIAATINLAANAVCLALLHRYRHSDVNMSSVWECSRNDVLEGFAVIAAALFVWVFDSGWPDILIALALLIMFLRSASRVLLRAWGDLHPAVVAT
;
A
#
# COMPACT_ATOMS: atom_id res chain seq x y z
N MET A 1 17.79 47.44 20.73
CA MET A 1 17.50 47.63 19.33
C MET A 1 17.58 46.23 18.72
N SER A 2 16.56 45.53 18.86
CA SER A 2 15.44 45.19 17.99
C SER A 2 15.85 44.19 16.90
N ASP A 3 15.81 42.89 17.28
CA ASP A 3 15.78 41.77 16.37
C ASP A 3 14.35 41.24 16.27
N SER A 4 13.57 41.89 15.43
CA SER A 4 12.26 41.43 14.99
C SER A 4 12.26 41.31 13.45
N CYS A 5 13.09 40.38 12.96
CA CYS A 5 13.04 39.96 11.57
C CYS A 5 12.64 38.51 11.49
N CYS A 6 11.48 38.28 10.84
CA CYS A 6 11.04 37.01 10.25
C CYS A 6 10.58 35.90 11.21
N GLN A 7 9.64 36.22 12.09
CA GLN A 7 8.62 35.24 12.46
C GLN A 7 7.41 35.42 11.55
N GLY A 8 7.56 35.04 10.30
CA GLY A 8 6.44 34.65 9.50
C GLY A 8 5.85 33.41 10.18
N SER A 9 4.78 33.55 10.94
CA SER A 9 4.00 32.45 11.46
C SER A 9 3.49 31.68 10.27
N VAL A 10 4.22 30.61 9.91
CA VAL A 10 3.71 29.63 8.94
C VAL A 10 2.38 29.17 9.54
N ASP A 11 1.28 29.42 8.83
CA ASP A 11 -0.05 29.01 9.29
C ASP A 11 -0.10 27.49 9.32
N THR A 12 0.28 26.91 10.46
CA THR A 12 0.34 25.46 10.69
C THR A 12 -1.03 24.82 10.51
N SER A 13 -2.11 25.56 10.74
CA SER A 13 -3.48 25.09 10.54
C SER A 13 -3.83 24.91 9.06
N ALA A 14 -3.44 25.86 8.21
CA ALA A 14 -3.61 25.77 6.76
C ALA A 14 -2.73 24.68 6.15
N LEU A 15 -1.50 24.53 6.64
CA LEU A 15 -0.59 23.45 6.22
C LEU A 15 -1.15 22.06 6.57
N GLN A 16 -1.64 21.89 7.78
CA GLN A 16 -2.31 20.66 8.24
C GLN A 16 -3.59 20.36 7.44
N ALA A 17 -4.40 21.35 7.17
CA ALA A 17 -5.61 21.19 6.35
C ALA A 17 -5.28 20.71 4.92
N ARG A 18 -4.22 21.24 4.33
CA ARG A 18 -3.74 20.84 2.99
C ARG A 18 -3.19 19.41 2.99
N GLN A 19 -2.37 19.04 3.98
CA GLN A 19 -1.87 17.67 4.15
C GLN A 19 -3.02 16.67 4.27
N ARG A 20 -4.03 16.98 5.10
CA ARG A 20 -5.23 16.14 5.27
C ARG A 20 -5.99 15.94 3.96
N ARG A 21 -6.16 16.98 3.14
CA ARG A 21 -6.81 16.85 1.82
C ARG A 21 -6.04 15.92 0.89
N ILE A 22 -4.71 16.04 0.85
CA ILE A 22 -3.87 15.18 0.00
C ILE A 22 -3.94 13.73 0.47
N LEU A 23 -3.82 13.48 1.78
CA LEU A 23 -3.97 12.13 2.34
C LEU A 23 -5.35 11.54 2.05
N ALA A 24 -6.43 12.35 2.12
CA ALA A 24 -7.77 11.90 1.75
C ALA A 24 -7.87 11.57 0.25
N SER A 25 -7.23 12.36 -0.62
CA SER A 25 -7.19 12.06 -2.06
C SER A 25 -6.45 10.76 -2.35
N VAL A 26 -5.29 10.56 -1.72
CA VAL A 26 -4.50 9.34 -1.87
C VAL A 26 -5.25 8.12 -1.33
N LEU A 27 -5.95 8.26 -0.18
CA LEU A 27 -6.83 7.22 0.35
C LEU A 27 -7.92 6.81 -0.66
N VAL A 28 -8.62 7.78 -1.25
CA VAL A 28 -9.69 7.50 -2.22
C VAL A 28 -9.12 6.82 -3.47
N ILE A 29 -7.98 7.27 -3.97
CA ILE A 29 -7.31 6.66 -5.12
C ILE A 29 -6.96 5.20 -4.80
N ASN A 30 -6.30 4.92 -3.67
CA ASN A 30 -5.91 3.55 -3.28
C ASN A 30 -7.13 2.65 -3.05
N ALA A 31 -8.20 3.15 -2.44
CA ALA A 31 -9.43 2.39 -2.27
C ALA A 31 -10.10 2.06 -3.64
N ALA A 32 -10.14 3.01 -4.56
CA ALA A 32 -10.69 2.80 -5.89
C ALA A 32 -9.84 1.83 -6.72
N THR A 33 -8.51 1.97 -6.70
CA THR A 33 -7.59 1.06 -7.40
C THR A 33 -7.61 -0.33 -6.78
N PHE A 34 -7.73 -0.48 -5.46
CA PHE A 34 -7.95 -1.76 -4.82
C PHE A 34 -9.16 -2.50 -5.40
N LEU A 35 -10.32 -1.85 -5.45
CA LEU A 35 -11.55 -2.46 -5.99
C LEU A 35 -11.41 -2.81 -7.47
N MET A 36 -10.81 -1.93 -8.25
CA MET A 36 -10.53 -2.16 -9.67
C MET A 36 -9.60 -3.36 -9.87
N MET A 37 -8.51 -3.44 -9.09
CA MET A 37 -7.52 -4.53 -9.18
C MET A 37 -8.12 -5.87 -8.79
N ILE A 38 -8.96 -5.93 -7.75
CA ILE A 38 -9.70 -7.16 -7.38
C ILE A 38 -10.59 -7.62 -8.54
N ALA A 39 -11.38 -6.71 -9.11
CA ALA A 39 -12.25 -7.04 -10.25
C ALA A 39 -11.43 -7.53 -11.46
N ALA A 40 -10.34 -6.84 -11.80
CA ALA A 40 -9.48 -7.22 -12.90
C ALA A 40 -8.74 -8.55 -12.62
N ALA A 41 -8.29 -8.82 -11.41
CA ALA A 41 -7.66 -10.07 -11.02
C ALA A 41 -8.61 -11.26 -11.15
N THR A 42 -9.88 -11.09 -10.77
CA THR A 42 -10.90 -12.15 -10.92
C THR A 42 -11.25 -12.42 -12.38
N VAL A 43 -11.32 -11.39 -13.22
CA VAL A 43 -11.61 -11.53 -14.66
C VAL A 43 -10.42 -12.10 -15.43
N SER A 44 -9.20 -11.61 -15.15
CA SER A 44 -7.99 -12.06 -15.86
C SER A 44 -7.43 -13.38 -15.35
N GLY A 45 -7.79 -13.79 -14.14
CA GLY A 45 -7.16 -14.89 -13.44
C GLY A 45 -5.72 -14.55 -12.97
N SER A 46 -5.31 -13.28 -12.89
CA SER A 46 -3.95 -12.88 -12.51
C SER A 46 -3.75 -12.86 -10.99
N SER A 47 -2.73 -13.56 -10.54
CA SER A 47 -2.31 -13.57 -9.13
C SER A 47 -1.45 -12.37 -8.78
N SER A 48 -0.70 -11.80 -9.72
CA SER A 48 0.08 -10.59 -9.48
C SER A 48 -0.79 -9.34 -9.33
N LEU A 49 -1.89 -9.23 -10.09
CA LEU A 49 -2.90 -8.18 -9.86
C LEU A 49 -3.53 -8.30 -8.46
N LEU A 50 -3.83 -9.53 -8.03
CA LEU A 50 -4.40 -9.76 -6.70
C LEU A 50 -3.40 -9.39 -5.59
N SER A 51 -2.12 -9.73 -5.76
CA SER A 51 -1.07 -9.34 -4.81
C SER A 51 -0.87 -7.82 -4.76
N GLY A 52 -0.88 -7.13 -5.91
CA GLY A 52 -0.81 -5.67 -5.98
C GLY A 52 -2.06 -4.99 -5.38
N ALA A 53 -3.25 -5.63 -5.47
CA ALA A 53 -4.44 -5.13 -4.79
C ALA A 53 -4.28 -5.10 -3.26
N LEU A 54 -3.55 -6.07 -2.66
CA LEU A 54 -3.28 -6.06 -1.23
C LEU A 54 -2.49 -4.83 -0.78
N ASP A 55 -1.57 -4.37 -1.60
CA ASP A 55 -0.78 -3.17 -1.31
C ASP A 55 -1.68 -1.92 -1.27
N ASN A 56 -2.51 -1.73 -2.30
CA ASN A 56 -3.52 -0.67 -2.30
C ASN A 56 -4.47 -0.74 -1.09
N LEU A 57 -4.86 -1.95 -0.65
CA LEU A 57 -5.66 -2.14 0.57
C LEU A 57 -4.87 -1.72 1.81
N GLY A 58 -3.62 -2.14 1.92
CA GLY A 58 -2.72 -1.79 3.03
C GLY A 58 -2.57 -0.29 3.20
N ASP A 59 -2.39 0.41 2.09
CA ASP A 59 -2.29 1.86 2.04
C ASP A 59 -3.60 2.56 2.38
N ALA A 60 -4.71 2.14 1.77
CA ALA A 60 -6.03 2.69 2.09
C ALA A 60 -6.35 2.53 3.58
N LEU A 61 -6.10 1.36 4.17
CA LEU A 61 -6.27 1.14 5.60
C LEU A 61 -5.34 2.03 6.44
N THR A 62 -4.09 2.22 6.00
CA THR A 62 -3.13 3.08 6.69
C THR A 62 -3.63 4.51 6.77
N TYR A 63 -4.11 5.05 5.67
CA TYR A 63 -4.62 6.43 5.62
C TYR A 63 -5.93 6.57 6.38
N ALA A 64 -6.90 5.65 6.19
CA ALA A 64 -8.18 5.67 6.88
C ALA A 64 -8.02 5.62 8.41
N LEU A 65 -7.18 4.70 8.90
CA LEU A 65 -6.94 4.54 10.32
C LEU A 65 -6.13 5.69 10.91
N SER A 66 -5.18 6.26 10.16
CA SER A 66 -4.46 7.46 10.55
C SER A 66 -5.41 8.63 10.78
N PHE A 67 -6.43 8.80 9.92
CA PHE A 67 -7.46 9.81 10.12
C PHE A 67 -8.34 9.53 11.35
N ALA A 68 -8.71 8.27 11.57
CA ALA A 68 -9.63 7.89 12.65
C ALA A 68 -9.01 8.08 14.05
N VAL A 69 -7.68 7.94 14.18
CA VAL A 69 -6.99 7.98 15.48
C VAL A 69 -6.14 9.24 15.71
N VAL A 70 -6.27 10.25 14.85
CA VAL A 70 -5.64 11.55 15.06
C VAL A 70 -6.12 12.14 16.39
N GLY A 71 -5.16 12.43 17.30
CA GLY A 71 -5.47 12.95 18.64
C GLY A 71 -5.83 11.89 19.69
N SER A 72 -5.92 10.60 19.35
CA SER A 72 -6.18 9.53 20.31
C SER A 72 -4.94 9.14 21.12
N ALA A 73 -5.15 8.51 22.28
CA ALA A 73 -4.10 7.95 23.12
C ALA A 73 -3.28 6.87 22.38
N ASN A 74 -2.00 6.71 22.73
CA ASN A 74 -1.09 5.76 22.07
C ASN A 74 -1.60 4.31 22.15
N THR A 75 -2.27 3.93 23.24
CA THR A 75 -2.90 2.60 23.39
C THR A 75 -4.01 2.36 22.37
N VAL A 76 -4.81 3.37 22.02
CA VAL A 76 -5.85 3.28 20.99
C VAL A 76 -5.19 3.13 19.62
N LYS A 77 -4.15 3.92 19.33
CA LYS A 77 -3.38 3.82 18.09
C LYS A 77 -2.77 2.44 17.91
N ALA A 78 -2.18 1.86 18.96
CA ALA A 78 -1.59 0.52 18.93
C ALA A 78 -2.65 -0.58 18.70
N LYS A 79 -3.83 -0.50 19.33
CA LYS A 79 -4.94 -1.45 19.10
C LYS A 79 -5.45 -1.39 17.66
N VAL A 80 -5.56 -0.19 17.11
CA VAL A 80 -6.00 0.01 15.72
C VAL A 80 -4.94 -0.49 14.74
N ALA A 81 -3.64 -0.28 15.03
CA ALA A 81 -2.55 -0.83 14.24
C ALA A 81 -2.53 -2.37 14.26
N LEU A 82 -2.81 -3.00 15.41
CA LEU A 82 -2.97 -4.46 15.49
C LEU A 82 -4.16 -4.95 14.67
N PHE A 83 -5.32 -4.32 14.80
CA PHE A 83 -6.51 -4.69 14.02
C PHE A 83 -6.24 -4.62 12.51
N LYS A 84 -5.61 -3.53 12.06
CA LYS A 84 -5.13 -3.39 10.68
C LYS A 84 -4.20 -4.54 10.28
N GLY A 85 -3.20 -4.84 11.12
CA GLY A 85 -2.25 -5.91 10.86
C GLY A 85 -2.92 -7.28 10.69
N PHE A 86 -3.95 -7.59 11.48
CA PHE A 86 -4.73 -8.81 11.33
C PHE A 86 -5.54 -8.84 10.03
N LEU A 87 -6.18 -7.74 9.64
CA LEU A 87 -6.92 -7.65 8.38
C LEU A 87 -6.00 -7.89 7.18
N ILE A 88 -4.85 -7.22 7.17
CA ILE A 88 -3.85 -7.35 6.11
C ILE A 88 -3.29 -8.78 6.05
N THR A 89 -2.98 -9.38 7.20
CA THR A 89 -2.48 -10.76 7.26
C THR A 89 -3.54 -11.74 6.76
N GLY A 90 -4.80 -11.56 7.14
CA GLY A 90 -5.92 -12.39 6.64
C GLY A 90 -6.06 -12.31 5.12
N ALA A 91 -5.97 -11.11 4.56
CA ALA A 91 -6.00 -10.90 3.11
C ALA A 91 -4.77 -11.54 2.42
N ALA A 92 -3.57 -11.42 3.01
CA ALA A 92 -2.36 -12.05 2.49
C ALA A 92 -2.45 -13.59 2.50
N VAL A 93 -3.06 -14.19 3.52
CA VAL A 93 -3.34 -15.63 3.56
C VAL A 93 -4.28 -16.04 2.43
N ALA A 94 -5.33 -15.26 2.17
CA ALA A 94 -6.23 -15.53 1.05
C ALA A 94 -5.51 -15.51 -0.30
N VAL A 95 -4.60 -14.54 -0.52
CA VAL A 95 -3.76 -14.50 -1.74
C VAL A 95 -2.79 -15.68 -1.79
N ALA A 96 -2.17 -16.06 -0.67
CA ALA A 96 -1.30 -17.23 -0.62
C ALA A 96 -2.05 -18.51 -1.00
N ILE A 97 -3.28 -18.69 -0.52
CA ILE A 97 -4.15 -19.81 -0.91
C ILE A 97 -4.45 -19.76 -2.41
N GLN A 98 -4.78 -18.60 -2.94
CA GLN A 98 -5.04 -18.40 -4.37
C GLN A 98 -3.81 -18.77 -5.22
N ILE A 99 -2.61 -18.32 -4.83
CA ILE A 99 -1.35 -18.67 -5.51
C ILE A 99 -1.13 -20.18 -5.44
N GLY A 100 -1.32 -20.79 -4.25
CA GLY A 100 -1.22 -22.24 -4.07
C GLY A 100 -2.17 -23.01 -4.98
N TRP A 101 -3.43 -22.57 -5.07
CA TRP A 101 -4.40 -23.16 -5.99
C TRP A 101 -3.95 -23.08 -7.46
N ARG A 102 -3.44 -21.90 -7.88
CA ARG A 102 -2.96 -21.66 -9.24
C ARG A 102 -1.74 -22.51 -9.62
N LEU A 103 -0.89 -22.90 -8.66
CA LEU A 103 0.23 -23.81 -8.90
C LEU A 103 -0.23 -25.21 -9.34
N PHE A 104 -1.41 -25.65 -8.90
CA PHE A 104 -2.00 -26.94 -9.28
C PHE A 104 -2.96 -26.85 -10.48
N HIS A 105 -3.46 -25.63 -10.76
CA HIS A 105 -4.41 -25.34 -11.82
C HIS A 105 -3.88 -24.19 -12.68
N MET A 106 -2.80 -24.48 -13.41
CA MET A 106 -2.12 -23.47 -14.23
C MET A 106 -3.01 -23.05 -15.41
N GLU A 107 -3.41 -21.80 -15.39
CA GLU A 107 -4.07 -21.14 -16.51
C GLU A 107 -3.27 -19.88 -16.87
N THR A 108 -3.22 -19.56 -18.16
CA THR A 108 -2.59 -18.32 -18.61
C THR A 108 -3.55 -17.15 -18.34
N PRO A 109 -3.14 -16.12 -17.57
CA PRO A 109 -3.98 -14.95 -17.34
C PRO A 109 -4.31 -14.21 -18.65
N ILE A 110 -5.48 -13.55 -18.68
CA ILE A 110 -5.88 -12.73 -19.84
C ILE A 110 -5.02 -11.47 -19.88
N PHE A 111 -4.10 -11.42 -20.84
CA PHE A 111 -3.10 -10.34 -20.97
C PHE A 111 -3.73 -8.95 -21.08
N GLU A 112 -4.78 -8.79 -21.88
CA GLU A 112 -5.42 -7.49 -22.14
C GLU A 112 -5.99 -6.90 -20.84
N THR A 113 -6.73 -7.70 -20.08
CA THR A 113 -7.30 -7.25 -18.80
C THR A 113 -6.20 -6.96 -17.78
N MET A 114 -5.19 -7.84 -17.71
CA MET A 114 -4.07 -7.70 -16.79
C MET A 114 -3.25 -6.42 -17.09
N SER A 115 -2.90 -6.19 -18.36
CA SER A 115 -2.08 -5.04 -18.77
C SER A 115 -2.81 -3.71 -18.60
N ILE A 116 -4.11 -3.65 -18.93
CA ILE A 116 -4.93 -2.45 -18.76
C ILE A 116 -5.02 -2.09 -17.27
N ALA A 117 -5.37 -3.05 -16.42
CA ALA A 117 -5.51 -2.81 -14.99
C ALA A 117 -4.17 -2.41 -14.34
N ALA A 118 -3.07 -3.08 -14.68
CA ALA A 118 -1.74 -2.75 -14.18
C ALA A 118 -1.31 -1.33 -14.61
N THR A 119 -1.61 -0.93 -15.85
CA THR A 119 -1.28 0.41 -16.36
C THR A 119 -2.10 1.49 -15.64
N ILE A 120 -3.39 1.28 -15.43
CA ILE A 120 -4.25 2.21 -14.69
C ILE A 120 -3.78 2.34 -13.24
N ASN A 121 -3.45 1.21 -12.58
CA ASN A 121 -2.92 1.21 -11.22
C ASN A 121 -1.59 1.96 -11.12
N LEU A 122 -0.65 1.69 -12.03
CA LEU A 122 0.62 2.42 -12.07
C LEU A 122 0.43 3.93 -12.28
N ALA A 123 -0.47 4.33 -13.18
CA ALA A 123 -0.79 5.74 -13.41
C ALA A 123 -1.39 6.39 -12.15
N ALA A 124 -2.30 5.71 -11.46
CA ALA A 124 -2.90 6.16 -10.21
C ALA A 124 -1.84 6.33 -9.10
N ASN A 125 -0.95 5.35 -8.93
CA ASN A 125 0.15 5.41 -7.96
C ASN A 125 1.17 6.50 -8.32
N ALA A 126 1.45 6.73 -9.59
CA ALA A 126 2.28 7.86 -10.03
C ALA A 126 1.64 9.22 -9.70
N VAL A 127 0.31 9.34 -9.81
CA VAL A 127 -0.43 10.54 -9.35
C VAL A 127 -0.30 10.69 -7.83
N CYS A 128 -0.47 9.63 -7.05
CA CYS A 128 -0.28 9.65 -5.59
C CYS A 128 1.14 10.12 -5.23
N LEU A 129 2.15 9.55 -5.88
CA LEU A 129 3.56 9.92 -5.68
C LEU A 129 3.80 11.41 -6.01
N ALA A 130 3.24 11.91 -7.10
CA ALA A 130 3.35 13.32 -7.50
C ALA A 130 2.69 14.26 -6.47
N LEU A 131 1.50 13.91 -5.97
CA LEU A 131 0.80 14.66 -4.92
C LEU A 131 1.61 14.73 -3.62
N LEU A 132 2.28 13.62 -3.27
CA LEU A 132 3.08 13.49 -2.05
C LEU A 132 4.49 14.06 -2.19
N HIS A 133 5.02 14.23 -3.40
CA HIS A 133 6.40 14.64 -3.66
C HIS A 133 6.81 15.94 -2.94
N ARG A 134 5.90 16.90 -2.85
CA ARG A 134 6.13 18.17 -2.14
C ARG A 134 6.41 17.98 -0.65
N TYR A 135 5.94 16.89 -0.05
CA TYR A 135 6.01 16.60 1.38
C TYR A 135 7.08 15.58 1.75
N ARG A 136 7.94 15.15 0.80
CA ARG A 136 8.97 14.12 1.00
C ARG A 136 9.99 14.43 2.10
N HIS A 137 10.19 15.72 2.41
CA HIS A 137 11.09 16.21 3.44
C HIS A 137 10.37 16.97 4.56
N SER A 138 9.07 16.76 4.70
CA SER A 138 8.24 17.39 5.73
C SER A 138 8.46 16.69 7.10
N ASP A 139 7.41 16.22 7.74
CA ASP A 139 7.49 15.42 8.95
C ASP A 139 7.67 13.92 8.65
N VAL A 140 8.00 13.14 9.69
CA VAL A 140 8.26 11.68 9.58
C VAL A 140 7.06 10.94 9.00
N ASN A 141 5.83 11.38 9.29
CA ASN A 141 4.63 10.73 8.82
C ASN A 141 4.45 10.92 7.31
N MET A 142 4.57 12.16 6.81
CA MET A 142 4.43 12.48 5.39
C MET A 142 5.57 11.93 4.55
N SER A 143 6.80 11.91 5.08
CA SER A 143 7.96 11.26 4.44
C SER A 143 7.74 9.77 4.28
N SER A 144 7.23 9.08 5.31
CA SER A 144 6.91 7.65 5.25
C SER A 144 5.83 7.34 4.20
N VAL A 145 4.79 8.16 4.12
CA VAL A 145 3.73 8.04 3.11
C VAL A 145 4.28 8.20 1.69
N TRP A 146 5.19 9.15 1.48
CA TRP A 146 5.85 9.33 0.19
C TRP A 146 6.72 8.13 -0.20
N GLU A 147 7.45 7.55 0.77
CA GLU A 147 8.26 6.34 0.53
C GLU A 147 7.39 5.13 0.17
N CYS A 148 6.25 4.92 0.82
CA CYS A 148 5.28 3.90 0.43
C CYS A 148 4.86 4.10 -1.03
N SER A 149 4.35 5.28 -1.36
CA SER A 149 3.87 5.57 -2.72
C SER A 149 4.96 5.44 -3.81
N ARG A 150 6.23 5.65 -3.46
CA ARG A 150 7.35 5.37 -4.37
C ARG A 150 7.52 3.86 -4.62
N ASN A 151 7.36 3.05 -3.58
CA ASN A 151 7.44 1.60 -3.70
C ASN A 151 6.28 1.04 -4.52
N ASP A 152 5.06 1.59 -4.36
CA ASP A 152 3.87 1.18 -5.13
C ASP A 152 4.08 1.39 -6.63
N VAL A 153 4.76 2.47 -7.02
CA VAL A 153 5.14 2.70 -8.42
C VAL A 153 6.12 1.63 -8.92
N LEU A 154 7.11 1.24 -8.11
CA LEU A 154 8.05 0.16 -8.47
C LEU A 154 7.33 -1.19 -8.59
N GLU A 155 6.40 -1.49 -7.69
CA GLU A 155 5.56 -2.69 -7.75
C GLU A 155 4.65 -2.69 -8.98
N GLY A 156 4.07 -1.54 -9.32
CA GLY A 156 3.30 -1.36 -10.55
C GLY A 156 4.09 -1.71 -11.82
N PHE A 157 5.37 -1.35 -11.89
CA PHE A 157 6.25 -1.79 -12.99
C PHE A 157 6.48 -3.30 -12.98
N ALA A 158 6.60 -3.93 -11.80
CA ALA A 158 6.76 -5.38 -11.71
C ALA A 158 5.53 -6.12 -12.23
N VAL A 159 4.31 -5.63 -11.93
CA VAL A 159 3.06 -6.22 -12.44
C VAL A 159 2.94 -6.04 -13.96
N ILE A 160 3.33 -4.89 -14.51
CA ILE A 160 3.37 -4.69 -15.97
C ILE A 160 4.39 -5.64 -16.61
N ALA A 161 5.57 -5.83 -16.01
CA ALA A 161 6.56 -6.79 -16.48
C ALA A 161 5.99 -8.22 -16.46
N ALA A 162 5.24 -8.60 -15.40
CA ALA A 162 4.55 -9.88 -15.35
C ALA A 162 3.58 -10.04 -16.53
N ALA A 163 2.76 -9.02 -16.84
CA ALA A 163 1.85 -9.05 -17.95
C ALA A 163 2.56 -9.25 -19.30
N LEU A 164 3.66 -8.50 -19.53
CA LEU A 164 4.47 -8.64 -20.74
C LEU A 164 5.07 -10.04 -20.88
N PHE A 165 5.58 -10.60 -19.80
CA PHE A 165 6.15 -11.94 -19.82
C PHE A 165 5.07 -13.03 -20.00
N VAL A 166 3.88 -12.85 -19.41
CA VAL A 166 2.72 -13.72 -19.70
C VAL A 166 2.42 -13.74 -21.18
N TRP A 167 2.38 -12.56 -21.82
CA TRP A 167 2.14 -12.45 -23.25
C TRP A 167 3.24 -13.07 -24.12
N VAL A 168 4.52 -12.84 -23.75
CA VAL A 168 5.67 -13.33 -24.52
C VAL A 168 5.82 -14.85 -24.41
N PHE A 169 5.61 -15.41 -23.23
CA PHE A 169 5.80 -16.85 -22.98
C PHE A 169 4.53 -17.69 -23.08
N ASP A 170 3.38 -17.04 -23.29
CA ASP A 170 2.06 -17.68 -23.27
C ASP A 170 1.89 -18.65 -22.07
N SER A 171 2.26 -18.16 -20.89
CA SER A 171 2.35 -18.97 -19.68
C SER A 171 1.99 -18.18 -18.43
N GLY A 172 1.32 -18.85 -17.47
CA GLY A 172 0.98 -18.25 -16.18
C GLY A 172 2.15 -18.15 -15.18
N TRP A 173 3.31 -18.76 -15.45
CA TRP A 173 4.46 -18.75 -14.52
C TRP A 173 4.98 -17.37 -14.18
N PRO A 174 5.18 -16.43 -15.11
CA PRO A 174 5.65 -15.09 -14.77
C PRO A 174 4.71 -14.35 -13.81
N ASP A 175 3.41 -14.50 -13.98
CA ASP A 175 2.40 -13.94 -13.09
C ASP A 175 2.52 -14.48 -11.66
N ILE A 176 2.65 -15.81 -11.52
CA ILE A 176 2.80 -16.46 -10.22
C ILE A 176 4.10 -16.06 -9.52
N LEU A 177 5.22 -15.98 -10.25
CA LEU A 177 6.50 -15.57 -9.67
C LEU A 177 6.48 -14.14 -9.15
N ILE A 178 5.92 -13.21 -9.90
CA ILE A 178 5.77 -11.82 -9.45
C ILE A 178 4.78 -11.74 -8.29
N ALA A 179 3.63 -12.44 -8.36
CA ALA A 179 2.67 -12.52 -7.27
C ALA A 179 3.32 -12.98 -5.96
N LEU A 180 4.14 -14.03 -6.02
CA LEU A 180 4.85 -14.55 -4.86
C LEU A 180 5.87 -13.56 -4.30
N ALA A 181 6.62 -12.89 -5.16
CA ALA A 181 7.57 -11.85 -4.75
C ALA A 181 6.87 -10.69 -4.04
N LEU A 182 5.77 -10.18 -4.60
CA LEU A 182 4.97 -9.10 -4.00
C LEU A 182 4.35 -9.55 -2.68
N LEU A 183 3.79 -10.76 -2.61
CA LEU A 183 3.23 -11.31 -1.38
C LEU A 183 4.28 -11.41 -0.25
N ILE A 184 5.50 -11.86 -0.57
CA ILE A 184 6.60 -11.94 0.41
C ILE A 184 6.98 -10.54 0.90
N MET A 185 7.08 -9.55 0.02
CA MET A 185 7.35 -8.15 0.38
C MET A 185 6.28 -7.60 1.31
N PHE A 186 5.02 -7.85 0.98
CA PHE A 186 3.88 -7.42 1.74
C PHE A 186 3.81 -8.07 3.14
N LEU A 187 4.01 -9.39 3.23
CA LEU A 187 4.05 -10.10 4.52
C LEU A 187 5.18 -9.61 5.42
N ARG A 188 6.36 -9.30 4.85
CA ARG A 188 7.45 -8.67 5.61
C ARG A 188 7.08 -7.29 6.15
N SER A 189 6.33 -6.51 5.40
CA SER A 189 5.85 -5.21 5.85
C SER A 189 4.79 -5.35 6.94
N ALA A 190 3.81 -6.22 6.75
CA ALA A 190 2.76 -6.51 7.73
C ALA A 190 3.33 -7.02 9.06
N SER A 191 4.28 -7.96 9.02
CA SER A 191 4.91 -8.50 10.23
C SER A 191 5.65 -7.44 11.03
N ARG A 192 6.35 -6.50 10.37
CA ARG A 192 6.99 -5.36 11.04
C ARG A 192 5.99 -4.45 11.77
N VAL A 193 4.84 -4.20 11.14
CA VAL A 193 3.77 -3.39 11.75
C VAL A 193 3.18 -4.09 12.97
N LEU A 194 2.89 -5.40 12.85
CA LEU A 194 2.35 -6.20 13.96
C LEU A 194 3.30 -6.26 15.14
N LEU A 195 4.60 -6.52 14.90
CA LEU A 195 5.61 -6.61 15.96
C LEU A 195 5.77 -5.27 16.70
N ARG A 196 5.77 -4.15 15.99
CA ARG A 196 5.82 -2.81 16.60
C ARG A 196 4.58 -2.52 17.44
N ALA A 197 3.38 -2.75 16.87
CA ALA A 197 2.14 -2.51 17.58
C ALA A 197 1.99 -3.41 18.82
N TRP A 198 2.49 -4.64 18.76
CA TRP A 198 2.54 -5.54 19.91
C TRP A 198 3.50 -5.04 21.00
N GLY A 199 4.70 -4.60 20.62
CA GLY A 199 5.68 -4.00 21.54
C GLY A 199 5.14 -2.77 22.25
N ASP A 200 4.43 -1.90 21.53
CA ASP A 200 3.82 -0.68 22.11
C ASP A 200 2.71 -1.00 23.14
N LEU A 201 2.06 -2.15 23.02
CA LEU A 201 1.03 -2.61 23.99
C LEU A 201 1.63 -3.35 25.19
N HIS A 202 2.85 -3.92 25.05
CA HIS A 202 3.49 -4.73 26.08
C HIS A 202 4.94 -4.27 26.34
N PRO A 203 5.15 -3.04 26.83
CA PRO A 203 6.49 -2.49 26.99
C PRO A 203 7.38 -3.28 27.98
N ALA A 204 6.79 -4.07 28.87
CA ALA A 204 7.52 -4.87 29.86
C ALA A 204 8.13 -6.17 29.30
N VAL A 205 7.73 -6.64 28.13
CA VAL A 205 8.20 -7.92 27.54
C VAL A 205 9.42 -7.74 26.62
N VAL A 206 9.67 -6.51 26.15
CA VAL A 206 10.77 -6.20 25.22
C VAL A 206 12.05 -5.77 25.94
N ALA A 207 12.02 -5.60 27.26
CA ALA A 207 13.16 -5.15 28.08
C ALA A 207 13.96 -6.30 28.72
N THR A 208 13.70 -7.56 28.38
CA THR A 208 14.44 -8.76 28.78
C THR A 208 15.10 -9.43 27.58
#